data_a596de89be486da979b3ed70b6c3637d
#
_entry.id   a596de89be486da979b3ed70b6c3637d
#
_cell.length_a   1.000
_cell.length_b   1.000
_cell.length_c   1.000
_cell.angle_alpha   90.00
_cell.angle_beta   90.00
_cell.angle_gamma   90.00
#
_symmetry.space_group_name_H-M   'P 1'
#
loop_
_entity.id
_entity.type
_entity.pdbx_description
1 polymer ?
#
loop_
_entity_poly.entity_id
_entity_poly.type
_entity_poly.pdbx_seq_one_letter_code
_entity_poly.pdbx_strand_id
1 'polypeptide(L)'
;FAEVGSTVIDNSSAWRMDKTKKLIVPEVNGNDLTIDDKIIANPNCSTIQMLIALAPIHIKYGITRIIVSTYQSITGTGRIAVNQLNNEYNNIEGEMAYKYPIHQNAIPQCDEFEDNGYTKEEMKLINETHKILDPNISVTATAVRVPVIGGHSESINLTLEKSFQIDDIKKLLSESNGIKLEDDTRNFKYPMPIYAKGKDDVCLLYTSDAAD
;
A
#
# COMPACT_ATOMS: atom_id res chain seq x y z
N PHE A 1 6.30 -25.77 -11.14
CA PHE A 1 7.26 -25.66 -10.03
C PHE A 1 6.71 -26.25 -8.73
N ALA A 2 5.50 -25.86 -8.30
CA ALA A 2 4.89 -26.38 -7.07
C ALA A 2 4.73 -27.91 -7.08
N GLU A 3 4.38 -28.51 -8.20
CA GLU A 3 4.19 -29.96 -8.38
C GLU A 3 5.48 -30.76 -8.17
N VAL A 4 6.64 -30.14 -8.35
CA VAL A 4 7.95 -30.76 -8.12
C VAL A 4 8.55 -30.42 -6.76
N GLY A 5 7.72 -29.91 -5.83
CA GLY A 5 8.10 -29.63 -4.45
C GLY A 5 8.68 -28.25 -4.18
N SER A 6 8.85 -27.39 -5.20
CA SER A 6 9.33 -26.02 -5.01
C SER A 6 8.23 -25.13 -4.40
N THR A 7 8.60 -24.25 -3.49
CA THR A 7 7.70 -23.16 -3.05
C THR A 7 7.87 -21.99 -4.00
N VAL A 8 6.74 -21.44 -4.46
CA VAL A 8 6.66 -20.31 -5.38
C VAL A 8 6.09 -19.11 -4.65
N ILE A 9 6.79 -17.99 -4.66
CA ILE A 9 6.26 -16.69 -4.24
C ILE A 9 5.85 -15.95 -5.51
N ASP A 10 4.54 -15.72 -5.65
CA ASP A 10 3.95 -15.12 -6.84
C ASP A 10 3.61 -13.64 -6.59
N ASN A 11 4.24 -12.76 -7.35
CA ASN A 11 4.01 -11.31 -7.25
C ASN A 11 2.91 -10.80 -8.21
N SER A 12 2.36 -11.67 -9.05
CA SER A 12 1.25 -11.29 -9.94
C SER A 12 -0.07 -11.20 -9.19
N SER A 13 -1.12 -10.74 -9.86
CA SER A 13 -2.47 -10.73 -9.30
C SER A 13 -3.20 -12.08 -9.42
N ALA A 14 -2.61 -13.07 -10.10
CA ALA A 14 -3.28 -14.31 -10.51
C ALA A 14 -3.82 -15.13 -9.32
N TRP A 15 -3.07 -15.20 -8.24
CA TRP A 15 -3.39 -16.04 -7.08
C TRP A 15 -3.92 -15.26 -5.87
N ARG A 16 -3.91 -13.93 -5.92
CA ARG A 16 -4.22 -13.09 -4.74
C ARG A 16 -5.62 -13.37 -4.19
N MET A 17 -6.61 -13.51 -5.07
CA MET A 17 -8.00 -13.74 -4.65
C MET A 17 -8.44 -15.21 -4.73
N ASP A 18 -7.53 -16.12 -5.09
CA ASP A 18 -7.79 -17.57 -5.02
C ASP A 18 -7.96 -17.99 -3.54
N LYS A 19 -9.10 -18.60 -3.23
CA LYS A 19 -9.44 -19.01 -1.86
C LYS A 19 -8.55 -20.15 -1.32
N THR A 20 -7.86 -20.88 -2.20
CA THR A 20 -6.98 -22.00 -1.83
C THR A 20 -5.53 -21.54 -1.63
N LYS A 21 -5.21 -20.30 -1.95
CA LYS A 21 -3.87 -19.72 -1.82
C LYS A 21 -3.83 -18.63 -0.78
N LYS A 22 -2.80 -18.63 0.02
CA LYS A 22 -2.60 -17.62 1.05
C LYS A 22 -2.04 -16.35 0.43
N LEU A 23 -2.58 -15.24 0.85
CA LEU A 23 -2.12 -13.89 0.50
C LEU A 23 -1.38 -13.35 1.71
N ILE A 24 -0.06 -13.19 1.60
CA ILE A 24 0.81 -13.03 2.78
C ILE A 24 1.53 -11.69 2.76
N VAL A 25 1.42 -11.00 3.89
CA VAL A 25 2.33 -9.94 4.33
C VAL A 25 3.06 -10.51 5.56
N PRO A 26 4.38 -10.79 5.48
CA PRO A 26 5.09 -11.52 6.53
C PRO A 26 4.91 -10.92 7.93
N GLU A 27 4.92 -9.61 8.07
CA GLU A 27 4.79 -8.87 9.33
C GLU A 27 3.37 -8.92 9.89
N VAL A 28 2.36 -9.25 9.07
CA VAL A 28 0.94 -9.24 9.45
C VAL A 28 0.44 -10.64 9.72
N ASN A 29 0.56 -11.52 8.74
CA ASN A 29 -0.01 -12.85 8.76
C ASN A 29 0.98 -13.95 8.31
N GLY A 30 2.29 -13.72 8.42
CA GLY A 30 3.32 -14.70 8.07
C GLY A 30 3.20 -16.02 8.82
N ASN A 31 2.67 -15.99 10.04
CA ASN A 31 2.44 -17.17 10.87
C ASN A 31 1.34 -18.10 10.33
N ASP A 32 0.55 -17.65 9.36
CA ASP A 32 -0.45 -18.51 8.69
C ASP A 32 0.18 -19.52 7.73
N LEU A 33 1.44 -19.28 7.32
CA LEU A 33 2.15 -20.18 6.39
C LEU A 33 2.47 -21.53 7.03
N THR A 34 2.32 -22.55 6.21
CA THR A 34 2.70 -23.92 6.55
C THR A 34 3.64 -24.50 5.49
N ILE A 35 4.28 -25.62 5.78
CA ILE A 35 5.17 -26.31 4.84
C ILE A 35 4.44 -26.81 3.56
N ASP A 36 3.12 -26.93 3.65
CA ASP A 36 2.27 -27.40 2.55
C ASP A 36 1.90 -26.28 1.57
N ASP A 37 2.13 -25.02 1.93
CA ASP A 37 1.88 -23.87 1.06
C ASP A 37 2.95 -23.78 -0.03
N LYS A 38 2.64 -24.30 -1.21
CA LYS A 38 3.56 -24.32 -2.36
C LYS A 38 3.43 -23.13 -3.30
N ILE A 39 2.32 -22.42 -3.22
CA ILE A 39 2.12 -21.14 -3.93
C ILE A 39 1.67 -20.12 -2.90
N ILE A 40 2.49 -19.09 -2.70
CA ILE A 40 2.28 -17.98 -1.78
C ILE A 40 2.05 -16.74 -2.63
N ALA A 41 0.87 -16.14 -2.53
CA ALA A 41 0.58 -14.90 -3.24
C ALA A 41 1.13 -13.70 -2.46
N ASN A 42 1.83 -12.80 -3.16
CA ASN A 42 2.30 -11.53 -2.63
C ASN A 42 1.28 -10.43 -2.97
N PRO A 43 0.83 -9.64 -2.00
CA PRO A 43 -0.19 -8.61 -2.23
C PRO A 43 0.27 -7.46 -3.13
N ASN A 44 -0.64 -6.56 -3.41
CA ASN A 44 -0.37 -5.28 -4.05
C ASN A 44 0.56 -4.41 -3.17
N CYS A 45 1.43 -3.63 -3.80
CA CYS A 45 2.45 -2.83 -3.11
C CYS A 45 1.84 -1.83 -2.12
N SER A 46 0.77 -1.14 -2.50
CA SER A 46 0.07 -0.21 -1.61
C SER A 46 -0.64 -0.96 -0.48
N THR A 47 -1.27 -2.11 -0.77
CA THR A 47 -1.87 -2.94 0.28
C THR A 47 -0.84 -3.39 1.33
N ILE A 48 0.35 -3.83 0.90
CA ILE A 48 1.39 -4.29 1.83
C ILE A 48 1.77 -3.17 2.80
N GLN A 49 2.16 -2.00 2.29
CA GLN A 49 2.61 -0.91 3.15
C GLN A 49 1.49 -0.39 4.07
N MET A 50 0.25 -0.33 3.58
CA MET A 50 -0.91 0.01 4.39
C MET A 50 -1.10 -0.98 5.53
N LEU A 51 -1.14 -2.27 5.25
CA LEU A 51 -1.47 -3.29 6.23
C LEU A 51 -0.37 -3.50 7.28
N ILE A 52 0.91 -3.30 6.96
CA ILE A 52 1.99 -3.29 7.94
C ILE A 52 1.70 -2.22 9.02
N ALA A 53 1.24 -1.04 8.61
CA ALA A 53 0.90 0.03 9.54
C ALA A 53 -0.40 -0.22 10.31
N LEU A 54 -1.41 -0.81 9.66
CA LEU A 54 -2.76 -0.93 10.22
C LEU A 54 -2.97 -2.19 11.06
N ALA A 55 -2.28 -3.28 10.81
CA ALA A 55 -2.49 -4.54 11.54
C ALA A 55 -2.29 -4.41 13.05
N PRO A 56 -1.23 -3.79 13.57
CA PRO A 56 -1.08 -3.61 15.02
C PRO A 56 -2.20 -2.75 15.62
N ILE A 57 -2.68 -1.73 14.89
CA ILE A 57 -3.80 -0.90 15.33
C ILE A 57 -5.10 -1.72 15.37
N HIS A 58 -5.38 -2.51 14.33
CA HIS A 58 -6.57 -3.34 14.25
C HIS A 58 -6.60 -4.38 15.37
N ILE A 59 -5.51 -5.07 15.63
CA ILE A 59 -5.39 -6.08 16.70
C ILE A 59 -5.71 -5.46 18.06
N LYS A 60 -5.24 -4.25 18.34
CA LYS A 60 -5.39 -3.62 19.65
C LYS A 60 -6.71 -2.87 19.82
N TYR A 61 -7.15 -2.14 18.80
CA TYR A 61 -8.26 -1.19 18.89
C TYR A 61 -9.48 -1.53 18.03
N GLY A 62 -9.38 -2.46 17.09
CA GLY A 62 -10.43 -2.79 16.13
C GLY A 62 -10.64 -1.65 15.11
N ILE A 63 -10.30 -1.89 13.86
CA ILE A 63 -10.59 -0.94 12.77
C ILE A 63 -11.93 -1.34 12.18
N THR A 64 -12.86 -0.40 12.09
CA THR A 64 -14.18 -0.61 11.46
C THR A 64 -14.26 0.03 10.08
N ARG A 65 -13.47 1.09 9.85
CA ARG A 65 -13.45 1.79 8.57
C ARG A 65 -12.05 2.30 8.23
N ILE A 66 -11.71 2.19 6.95
CA ILE A 66 -10.50 2.74 6.34
C ILE A 66 -10.92 3.65 5.17
N ILE A 67 -10.44 4.89 5.16
CA ILE A 67 -10.45 5.74 3.98
C ILE A 67 -8.98 5.97 3.62
N VAL A 68 -8.58 5.54 2.43
CA VAL A 68 -7.20 5.67 1.96
C VAL A 68 -7.12 6.42 0.66
N SER A 69 -6.22 7.39 0.59
CA SER A 69 -5.80 8.04 -0.66
C SER A 69 -4.32 7.77 -0.87
N THR A 70 -3.97 7.17 -2.01
CA THR A 70 -2.58 6.84 -2.34
C THR A 70 -1.99 7.85 -3.30
N TYR A 71 -0.74 8.20 -3.10
CA TYR A 71 0.11 9.00 -4.00
C TYR A 71 1.19 8.08 -4.53
N GLN A 72 0.88 7.41 -5.65
CA GLN A 72 1.69 6.31 -6.12
C GLN A 72 2.77 6.76 -7.09
N SER A 73 4.00 6.31 -6.82
CA SER A 73 5.10 6.41 -7.75
C SER A 73 4.76 5.74 -9.10
N ILE A 74 5.23 6.35 -10.18
CA ILE A 74 5.07 5.79 -11.54
C ILE A 74 5.86 4.49 -11.76
N THR A 75 6.82 4.17 -10.89
CA THR A 75 7.58 2.91 -10.98
C THR A 75 6.69 1.67 -10.89
N GLY A 76 5.54 1.75 -10.22
CA GLY A 76 4.56 0.68 -10.16
C GLY A 76 3.94 0.32 -11.52
N THR A 77 3.95 1.23 -12.48
CA THR A 77 3.49 0.98 -13.86
C THR A 77 4.60 0.36 -14.73
N GLY A 78 5.86 0.46 -14.30
CA GLY A 78 7.00 -0.15 -14.97
C GLY A 78 7.85 0.85 -15.78
N ARG A 79 8.81 0.29 -16.53
CA ARG A 79 9.86 1.05 -17.20
C ARG A 79 9.33 2.06 -18.23
N ILE A 80 8.24 1.75 -18.92
CA ILE A 80 7.67 2.65 -19.93
C ILE A 80 7.22 3.96 -19.27
N ALA A 81 6.56 3.91 -18.12
CA ALA A 81 6.13 5.11 -17.40
C ALA A 81 7.31 5.93 -16.86
N VAL A 82 8.37 5.26 -16.37
CA VAL A 82 9.60 5.96 -15.97
C VAL A 82 10.25 6.66 -17.15
N ASN A 83 10.33 6.00 -18.31
CA ASN A 83 10.85 6.60 -19.53
C ASN A 83 9.97 7.76 -20.01
N GLN A 84 8.64 7.62 -19.97
CA GLN A 84 7.73 8.71 -20.29
C GLN A 84 8.01 9.94 -19.44
N LEU A 85 8.08 9.81 -18.11
CA LEU A 85 8.37 10.93 -17.22
C LEU A 85 9.72 11.58 -17.53
N ASN A 86 10.76 10.78 -17.75
CA ASN A 86 12.10 11.30 -18.10
C ASN A 86 12.09 12.03 -19.47
N ASN A 87 11.38 11.51 -20.44
CA ASN A 87 11.22 12.14 -21.76
C ASN A 87 10.47 13.48 -21.64
N GLU A 88 9.40 13.52 -20.86
CA GLU A 88 8.63 14.73 -20.61
C GLU A 88 9.48 15.81 -19.89
N TYR A 89 10.34 15.44 -18.92
CA TYR A 89 11.29 16.36 -18.30
C TYR A 89 12.29 16.98 -19.30
N ASN A 90 12.68 16.21 -20.30
CA ASN A 90 13.66 16.64 -21.28
C ASN A 90 13.03 17.17 -22.59
N ASN A 91 11.70 17.30 -22.65
CA ASN A 91 10.94 17.65 -23.85
C ASN A 91 11.26 16.75 -25.06
N ILE A 92 11.37 15.45 -24.82
CA ILE A 92 11.62 14.41 -25.82
C ILE A 92 10.30 13.65 -26.07
N GLU A 93 9.92 13.50 -27.33
CA GLU A 93 8.81 12.62 -27.69
C GLU A 93 9.20 11.15 -27.52
N GLY A 94 8.26 10.33 -27.05
CA GLY A 94 8.51 8.91 -26.81
C GLY A 94 7.25 8.11 -26.54
N GLU A 95 7.44 6.82 -26.24
CA GLU A 95 6.37 5.92 -25.87
C GLU A 95 5.70 6.39 -24.56
N MET A 96 4.37 6.35 -24.54
CA MET A 96 3.56 6.78 -23.39
C MET A 96 2.88 5.57 -22.74
N ALA A 97 3.10 5.40 -21.45
CA ALA A 97 2.36 4.44 -20.62
C ALA A 97 0.97 4.98 -20.23
N TYR A 98 0.86 6.29 -20.08
CA TYR A 98 -0.38 7.01 -19.79
C TYR A 98 -0.78 7.89 -20.98
N LYS A 99 -2.08 8.03 -21.17
CA LYS A 99 -2.65 8.88 -22.23
C LYS A 99 -2.32 10.38 -22.06
N TYR A 100 -2.07 10.79 -20.81
CA TYR A 100 -1.79 12.17 -20.43
C TYR A 100 -0.37 12.29 -19.88
N PRO A 101 0.22 13.50 -19.92
CA PRO A 101 1.53 13.74 -19.32
C PRO A 101 1.53 13.38 -17.82
N ILE A 102 2.64 12.79 -17.40
CA ILE A 102 2.91 12.49 -15.97
C ILE A 102 3.55 13.72 -15.30
N HIS A 103 4.45 14.38 -16.03
CA HIS A 103 5.16 15.55 -15.52
C HIS A 103 4.19 16.67 -15.14
N GLN A 104 4.34 17.22 -13.94
CA GLN A 104 3.48 18.26 -13.37
C GLN A 104 1.98 17.89 -13.34
N ASN A 105 1.66 16.62 -13.18
CA ASN A 105 0.30 16.13 -13.20
C ASN A 105 0.05 15.14 -12.05
N ALA A 106 -1.23 14.97 -11.70
CA ALA A 106 -1.73 13.91 -10.84
C ALA A 106 -2.81 13.14 -11.62
N ILE A 107 -2.56 11.86 -11.87
CA ILE A 107 -3.42 11.04 -12.73
C ILE A 107 -4.27 10.12 -11.84
N PRO A 108 -5.60 10.35 -11.72
CA PRO A 108 -6.49 9.55 -10.88
C PRO A 108 -6.89 8.24 -11.59
N GLN A 109 -5.93 7.58 -12.20
CA GLN A 109 -6.11 6.31 -12.87
C GLN A 109 -4.88 5.44 -12.60
N CYS A 110 -5.07 4.44 -11.73
CA CYS A 110 -4.10 3.39 -11.51
C CYS A 110 -4.72 2.07 -11.98
N ASP A 111 -4.22 1.53 -13.10
CA ASP A 111 -4.82 0.38 -13.79
C ASP A 111 -6.14 0.75 -14.53
N GLU A 112 -6.90 -0.22 -15.00
CA GLU A 112 -8.15 -0.02 -15.74
C GLU A 112 -9.31 0.29 -14.80
N PHE A 113 -10.30 1.05 -15.29
CA PHE A 113 -11.55 1.25 -14.57
C PHE A 113 -12.47 0.02 -14.68
N GLU A 114 -13.17 -0.26 -13.60
CA GLU A 114 -14.23 -1.25 -13.52
C GLU A 114 -15.62 -0.60 -13.64
N ASP A 115 -16.66 -1.41 -13.86
CA ASP A 115 -18.04 -0.92 -14.08
C ASP A 115 -18.60 -0.15 -12.86
N ASN A 116 -18.05 -0.38 -11.67
CA ASN A 116 -18.43 0.31 -10.44
C ASN A 116 -17.78 1.69 -10.26
N GLY A 117 -16.96 2.12 -11.23
CA GLY A 117 -16.26 3.40 -11.23
C GLY A 117 -14.92 3.40 -10.48
N TYR A 118 -14.57 2.34 -9.75
CA TYR A 118 -13.24 2.15 -9.18
C TYR A 118 -12.25 1.68 -10.25
N THR A 119 -10.97 1.95 -10.02
CA THR A 119 -9.91 1.28 -10.76
C THR A 119 -9.62 -0.09 -10.15
N LYS A 120 -9.04 -1.00 -10.95
CA LYS A 120 -8.56 -2.30 -10.43
C LYS A 120 -7.58 -2.15 -9.27
N GLU A 121 -6.78 -1.09 -9.27
CA GLU A 121 -5.84 -0.80 -8.17
C GLU A 121 -6.57 -0.52 -6.86
N GLU A 122 -7.62 0.29 -6.90
CA GLU A 122 -8.45 0.59 -5.74
C GLU A 122 -9.18 -0.66 -5.24
N MET A 123 -9.67 -1.49 -6.15
CA MET A 123 -10.31 -2.78 -5.80
C MET A 123 -9.32 -3.76 -5.16
N LYS A 124 -8.02 -3.74 -5.53
CA LYS A 124 -6.99 -4.52 -4.85
C LYS A 124 -6.86 -4.09 -3.38
N LEU A 125 -6.79 -2.79 -3.12
CA LEU A 125 -6.73 -2.27 -1.74
C LEU A 125 -7.91 -2.77 -0.90
N ILE A 126 -9.12 -2.75 -1.45
CA ILE A 126 -10.34 -3.21 -0.77
C ILE A 126 -10.30 -4.73 -0.54
N ASN A 127 -10.17 -5.50 -1.61
CA ASN A 127 -10.32 -6.95 -1.57
C ASN A 127 -9.18 -7.65 -0.82
N GLU A 128 -7.96 -7.15 -0.98
CA GLU A 128 -6.78 -7.72 -0.32
C GLU A 128 -6.79 -7.38 1.19
N THR A 129 -7.25 -6.18 1.58
CA THR A 129 -7.48 -5.84 3.00
C THR A 129 -8.48 -6.81 3.65
N HIS A 130 -9.59 -7.08 2.97
CA HIS A 130 -10.58 -8.03 3.47
C HIS A 130 -10.02 -9.45 3.62
N LYS A 131 -9.17 -9.87 2.70
CA LYS A 131 -8.58 -11.22 2.73
C LYS A 131 -7.49 -11.37 3.78
N ILE A 132 -6.68 -10.34 4.01
CA ILE A 132 -5.50 -10.40 4.89
C ILE A 132 -5.87 -10.01 6.32
N LEU A 133 -6.69 -8.98 6.50
CA LEU A 133 -6.93 -8.38 7.82
C LEU A 133 -8.32 -8.77 8.37
N ASP A 134 -9.39 -8.21 7.83
CA ASP A 134 -10.76 -8.51 8.28
C ASP A 134 -11.78 -8.16 7.18
N PRO A 135 -12.66 -9.11 6.77
CA PRO A 135 -13.69 -8.87 5.77
C PRO A 135 -14.78 -7.88 6.21
N ASN A 136 -14.89 -7.56 7.50
CA ASN A 136 -15.91 -6.65 8.03
C ASN A 136 -15.49 -5.18 8.00
N ILE A 137 -14.22 -4.87 7.69
CA ILE A 137 -13.74 -3.48 7.59
C ILE A 137 -14.34 -2.82 6.36
N SER A 138 -14.99 -1.67 6.54
CA SER A 138 -15.44 -0.83 5.42
C SER A 138 -14.25 -0.09 4.83
N VAL A 139 -13.92 -0.31 3.55
CA VAL A 139 -12.76 0.33 2.89
C VAL A 139 -13.21 1.21 1.73
N THR A 140 -12.72 2.44 1.70
CA THR A 140 -12.85 3.35 0.57
C THR A 140 -11.44 3.75 0.11
N ALA A 141 -11.12 3.52 -1.15
CA ALA A 141 -9.79 3.77 -1.70
C ALA A 141 -9.85 4.74 -2.87
N THR A 142 -8.85 5.63 -2.96
CA THR A 142 -8.60 6.49 -4.12
C THR A 142 -7.12 6.36 -4.48
N ALA A 143 -6.81 5.98 -5.72
CA ALA A 143 -5.45 5.77 -6.16
C ALA A 143 -5.04 6.79 -7.22
N VAL A 144 -3.96 7.54 -6.96
CA VAL A 144 -3.47 8.60 -7.83
C VAL A 144 -1.99 8.37 -8.17
N ARG A 145 -1.64 8.43 -9.45
CA ARG A 145 -0.24 8.47 -9.90
C ARG A 145 0.29 9.89 -9.80
N VAL A 146 1.50 9.99 -9.25
CA VAL A 146 2.23 11.26 -9.11
C VAL A 146 3.62 11.14 -9.75
N PRO A 147 4.25 12.24 -10.21
CA PRO A 147 5.53 12.23 -10.91
C PRO A 147 6.71 11.95 -9.96
N VAL A 148 6.67 10.83 -9.27
CA VAL A 148 7.66 10.37 -8.30
C VAL A 148 8.25 9.03 -8.77
N ILE A 149 9.56 8.84 -8.58
CA ILE A 149 10.28 7.60 -8.91
C ILE A 149 10.72 6.91 -7.63
N GLY A 150 10.05 5.79 -7.31
CA GLY A 150 10.33 4.97 -6.13
C GLY A 150 9.63 5.47 -4.87
N GLY A 151 9.02 4.55 -4.14
CA GLY A 151 8.22 4.81 -2.94
C GLY A 151 6.80 5.30 -3.27
N HIS A 152 5.81 4.77 -2.57
CA HIS A 152 4.45 5.26 -2.57
C HIS A 152 4.18 6.00 -1.25
N SER A 153 3.25 6.95 -1.26
CA SER A 153 2.74 7.58 -0.04
C SER A 153 1.25 7.35 0.06
N GLU A 154 0.74 7.32 1.28
CA GLU A 154 -0.67 7.10 1.55
C GLU A 154 -1.14 8.03 2.67
N SER A 155 -2.32 8.60 2.48
CA SER A 155 -3.07 9.30 3.52
C SER A 155 -4.22 8.41 3.94
N ILE A 156 -4.27 8.07 5.24
CA ILE A 156 -5.22 7.10 5.76
C ILE A 156 -5.99 7.70 6.93
N ASN A 157 -7.31 7.62 6.86
CA ASN A 157 -8.19 7.95 7.98
C ASN A 157 -8.87 6.68 8.47
N LEU A 158 -8.89 6.48 9.79
CA LEU A 158 -9.39 5.27 10.45
C LEU A 158 -10.55 5.59 11.39
N THR A 159 -11.53 4.69 11.43
CA THR A 159 -12.49 4.61 12.52
C THR A 159 -12.20 3.37 13.35
N LEU A 160 -12.04 3.54 14.66
CA LEU A 160 -11.70 2.48 15.60
C LEU A 160 -12.92 2.14 16.48
N GLU A 161 -13.01 0.86 16.90
CA GLU A 161 -14.05 0.42 17.84
C GLU A 161 -13.80 0.92 19.27
N LYS A 162 -12.53 0.86 19.69
CA LYS A 162 -12.12 1.18 21.06
C LYS A 162 -11.56 2.59 21.13
N SER A 163 -11.83 3.27 22.23
CA SER A 163 -11.17 4.54 22.54
C SER A 163 -9.65 4.37 22.63
N PHE A 164 -8.92 5.39 22.26
CA PHE A 164 -7.46 5.37 22.24
C PHE A 164 -6.89 6.72 22.70
N GLN A 165 -5.61 6.70 23.07
CA GLN A 165 -4.79 7.89 23.20
C GLN A 165 -3.74 7.89 22.11
N ILE A 166 -3.44 9.06 21.55
CA ILE A 166 -2.51 9.19 20.41
C ILE A 166 -1.11 8.66 20.77
N ASP A 167 -0.66 8.90 21.99
CA ASP A 167 0.67 8.47 22.46
C ASP A 167 0.75 6.94 22.57
N ASP A 168 -0.35 6.27 22.91
CA ASP A 168 -0.41 4.80 22.94
C ASP A 168 -0.31 4.19 21.55
N ILE A 169 -0.91 4.84 20.52
CA ILE A 169 -0.77 4.40 19.14
C ILE A 169 0.64 4.66 18.63
N LYS A 170 1.22 5.82 18.90
CA LYS A 170 2.61 6.14 18.54
C LYS A 170 3.59 5.14 19.16
N LYS A 171 3.41 4.81 20.43
CA LYS A 171 4.20 3.79 21.10
C LYS A 171 4.04 2.43 20.44
N LEU A 172 2.80 1.99 20.19
CA LEU A 172 2.49 0.72 19.52
C LEU A 172 3.21 0.62 18.17
N LEU A 173 3.10 1.66 17.35
CA LEU A 173 3.71 1.69 16.02
C LEU A 173 5.24 1.72 16.08
N SER A 174 5.82 2.44 17.05
CA SER A 174 7.28 2.49 17.22
C SER A 174 7.90 1.16 17.68
N GLU A 175 7.11 0.29 18.30
CA GLU A 175 7.51 -1.05 18.75
C GLU A 175 7.16 -2.15 17.74
N SER A 176 6.49 -1.82 16.62
CA SER A 176 6.05 -2.78 15.60
C SER A 176 7.12 -3.03 14.54
N ASN A 177 7.28 -4.29 14.14
CA ASN A 177 8.23 -4.66 13.09
C ASN A 177 7.84 -4.07 11.72
N GLY A 178 8.85 -3.68 10.93
CA GLY A 178 8.64 -3.13 9.59
C GLY A 178 8.14 -1.69 9.58
N ILE A 179 8.05 -1.04 10.74
CA ILE A 179 7.57 0.33 10.89
C ILE A 179 8.68 1.24 11.42
N LYS A 180 8.79 2.41 10.82
CA LYS A 180 9.63 3.50 11.30
C LYS A 180 8.77 4.75 11.52
N LEU A 181 8.67 5.19 12.76
CA LEU A 181 7.98 6.44 13.08
C LEU A 181 8.91 7.63 12.78
N GLU A 182 8.49 8.49 11.86
CA GLU A 182 9.16 9.74 11.48
C GLU A 182 8.19 10.91 11.72
N ASP A 183 7.96 11.26 13.00
CA ASP A 183 6.94 12.20 13.46
C ASP A 183 7.57 13.30 14.34
N ASP A 184 8.61 13.95 13.83
CA ASP A 184 9.22 15.12 14.46
C ASP A 184 8.98 16.35 13.58
N THR A 185 7.74 16.80 13.55
CA THR A 185 7.29 17.91 12.71
C THR A 185 7.96 19.24 13.06
N ARG A 186 8.41 19.42 14.31
CA ARG A 186 9.13 20.63 14.75
C ARG A 186 10.50 20.77 14.08
N ASN A 187 11.13 19.65 13.75
CA ASN A 187 12.42 19.58 13.06
C ASN A 187 12.27 19.15 11.59
N PHE A 188 11.05 19.26 11.02
CA PHE A 188 10.74 18.92 9.63
C PHE A 188 11.09 17.47 9.24
N LYS A 189 11.00 16.53 10.20
CA LYS A 189 11.20 15.11 9.94
C LYS A 189 9.85 14.43 9.79
N TYR A 190 9.57 14.01 8.57
CA TYR A 190 8.35 13.32 8.17
C TYR A 190 8.63 12.40 6.96
N PRO A 191 7.80 11.39 6.74
CA PRO A 191 7.99 10.44 5.65
C PRO A 191 7.93 11.11 4.29
N MET A 192 8.87 10.74 3.41
CA MET A 192 8.87 11.18 2.01
C MET A 192 9.37 10.04 1.11
N PRO A 193 8.84 9.88 -0.12
CA PRO A 193 9.25 8.84 -1.06
C PRO A 193 10.75 8.85 -1.34
N ILE A 194 11.37 10.03 -1.40
CA ILE A 194 12.81 10.18 -1.67
C ILE A 194 13.69 9.50 -0.60
N TYR A 195 13.22 9.43 0.64
CA TYR A 195 13.94 8.80 1.74
C TYR A 195 13.52 7.36 1.99
N ALA A 196 12.32 6.96 1.55
CA ALA A 196 11.82 5.60 1.64
C ALA A 196 12.36 4.69 0.53
N LYS A 197 12.72 5.26 -0.61
CA LYS A 197 13.23 4.51 -1.76
C LYS A 197 14.43 3.62 -1.39
N GLY A 198 14.29 2.30 -1.68
CA GLY A 198 15.35 1.32 -1.41
C GLY A 198 15.46 0.91 0.06
N LYS A 199 14.45 1.19 0.88
CA LYS A 199 14.32 0.72 2.26
C LYS A 199 13.11 -0.19 2.37
N ASP A 200 13.13 -1.08 3.35
CA ASP A 200 12.08 -2.06 3.59
C ASP A 200 11.05 -1.55 4.61
N ASP A 201 11.41 -0.59 5.46
CA ASP A 201 10.52 -0.04 6.49
C ASP A 201 9.42 0.84 5.88
N VAL A 202 8.22 0.73 6.44
CA VAL A 202 7.12 1.68 6.23
C VAL A 202 7.30 2.86 7.19
N CYS A 203 7.54 4.05 6.63
CA CYS A 203 7.74 5.26 7.40
C CYS A 203 6.40 5.95 7.67
N LEU A 204 6.13 6.32 8.92
CA LEU A 204 4.86 6.87 9.35
C LEU A 204 4.98 8.25 10.01
N LEU A 205 4.02 9.11 9.69
CA LEU A 205 3.61 10.28 10.46
C LEU A 205 2.18 10.04 10.94
N TYR A 206 1.91 10.27 12.21
CA TYR A 206 0.58 10.05 12.79
C TYR A 206 -0.01 11.35 13.35
N THR A 207 -1.27 11.62 13.04
CA THR A 207 -2.02 12.76 13.56
C THR A 207 -3.39 12.30 14.07
N SER A 208 -3.94 13.00 15.08
CA SER A 208 -5.36 12.87 15.44
C SER A 208 -6.23 13.70 14.51
N ASP A 209 -7.53 13.44 14.52
CA ASP A 209 -8.49 14.34 13.90
C ASP A 209 -8.48 15.70 14.63
N ALA A 210 -8.41 16.77 13.88
CA ALA A 210 -8.37 18.13 14.45
C ALA A 210 -9.73 18.60 15.05
N ALA A 211 -10.75 17.73 14.99
CA ALA A 211 -12.09 17.99 15.51
C ALA A 211 -12.30 17.50 16.96
N ASP A 212 -11.31 16.83 17.57
CA ASP A 212 -11.35 16.33 18.95
C ASP A 212 -10.78 17.37 19.96
#